data_5918b01a494e24d24d968facf74b2fc1
#
_entry.id   5918b01a494e24d24d968facf74b2fc1
#
_cell.length_a   1.000
_cell.length_b   1.000
_cell.length_c   1.000
_cell.angle_alpha   90.00
_cell.angle_beta   90.00
_cell.angle_gamma   90.00
#
_symmetry.space_group_name_H-M   'P 1'
#
loop_
_entity.id
_entity.type
_entity.pdbx_description
1 polymer ?
#
loop_
_entity_poly.entity_id
_entity_poly.type
_entity_poly.pdbx_seq_one_letter_code
_entity_poly.pdbx_strand_id
1 'polypeptide(L)'
;MRAVTAILAILIVLVASTCAYIVDEGQSAILVQFGRIVEAGVKPGLHFKLPTPFQQALRFDRRILTLESAPERWTTSERKDVSVDFFVKWRVSDPSTYYTSVGGDETRAQQRLTPIVKNGLRTAINSRTLQEVVSSARTDLTQALVQAANKDAENLGIQIVDVRIKRIDLPEESLVLKSVYARMQSERKQVADALRAEGNEAAIRIKSNADRQAQVLKAEAYRDAAKTRGEGDAKAAEIYAGAYGRDPDFYAFYRSLEAYRDSFTTQNGVLVLDTKSEFLRYLQESK
;
A
#
# COMPACT_ATOMS: atom_id res chain seq x y z
N MET A 1 23.07 -78.86 -34.51
CA MET A 1 23.31 -77.64 -35.31
C MET A 1 22.14 -76.64 -35.27
N ARG A 2 20.90 -77.03 -35.47
CA ARG A 2 19.71 -76.14 -35.43
C ARG A 2 19.50 -75.37 -34.10
N ALA A 3 19.77 -76.02 -32.96
CA ALA A 3 19.67 -75.36 -31.68
C ALA A 3 20.74 -74.29 -31.45
N VAL A 4 21.97 -74.53 -31.87
CA VAL A 4 23.08 -73.57 -31.76
C VAL A 4 22.88 -72.34 -32.66
N THR A 5 22.31 -72.53 -33.87
CA THR A 5 21.98 -71.45 -34.76
C THR A 5 20.80 -70.63 -34.21
N ALA A 6 19.83 -71.25 -33.57
CA ALA A 6 18.71 -70.54 -32.91
C ALA A 6 19.20 -69.70 -31.69
N ILE A 7 20.07 -70.23 -30.87
CA ILE A 7 20.70 -69.52 -29.74
C ILE A 7 21.52 -68.35 -30.22
N LEU A 8 22.30 -68.55 -31.29
CA LEU A 8 23.14 -67.47 -31.85
C LEU A 8 22.26 -66.34 -32.47
N ALA A 9 21.17 -66.69 -33.15
CA ALA A 9 20.21 -65.72 -33.67
C ALA A 9 19.53 -64.92 -32.56
N ILE A 10 19.10 -65.56 -31.49
CA ILE A 10 18.53 -64.86 -30.30
C ILE A 10 19.56 -63.92 -29.67
N LEU A 11 20.80 -64.37 -29.53
CA LEU A 11 21.87 -63.55 -28.99
C LEU A 11 22.13 -62.30 -29.86
N ILE A 12 22.14 -62.43 -31.19
CA ILE A 12 22.33 -61.32 -32.10
C ILE A 12 21.16 -60.33 -32.00
N VAL A 13 19.94 -60.80 -31.92
CA VAL A 13 18.75 -59.94 -31.74
C VAL A 13 18.81 -59.21 -30.40
N LEU A 14 19.21 -59.87 -29.33
CA LEU A 14 19.34 -59.31 -28.02
C LEU A 14 20.43 -58.23 -28.01
N VAL A 15 21.58 -58.47 -28.62
CA VAL A 15 22.64 -57.49 -28.78
C VAL A 15 22.19 -56.32 -29.65
N ALA A 16 21.51 -56.54 -30.77
CA ALA A 16 20.98 -55.52 -31.64
C ALA A 16 19.93 -54.65 -30.95
N SER A 17 19.11 -55.22 -30.06
CA SER A 17 18.13 -54.50 -29.26
C SER A 17 18.77 -53.50 -28.30
N THR A 18 19.98 -53.75 -27.80
CA THR A 18 20.71 -52.81 -26.91
C THR A 18 21.43 -51.69 -27.65
N CYS A 19 21.50 -51.76 -28.99
CA CYS A 19 22.16 -50.75 -29.80
C CYS A 19 21.30 -49.54 -30.12
N ALA A 20 19.96 -49.65 -30.03
CA ALA A 20 19.05 -48.58 -30.28
C ALA A 20 18.72 -47.81 -29.00
N TYR A 21 18.73 -46.47 -29.04
CA TYR A 21 18.24 -45.60 -27.96
C TYR A 21 17.48 -44.40 -28.52
N ILE A 22 16.54 -43.94 -27.75
CA ILE A 22 15.68 -42.78 -28.09
C ILE A 22 16.04 -41.62 -27.17
N VAL A 23 16.18 -40.44 -27.77
CA VAL A 23 16.33 -39.17 -27.05
C VAL A 23 15.04 -38.41 -27.20
N ASP A 24 14.39 -38.10 -26.09
CA ASP A 24 13.10 -37.40 -26.05
C ASP A 24 13.27 -35.90 -26.38
N GLU A 25 12.19 -35.28 -26.85
CA GLU A 25 12.14 -33.82 -26.97
C GLU A 25 12.32 -33.17 -25.60
N GLY A 26 13.20 -32.19 -25.49
CA GLY A 26 13.55 -31.56 -24.21
C GLY A 26 14.73 -32.21 -23.49
N GLN A 27 15.26 -33.32 -24.00
CA GLN A 27 16.51 -33.92 -23.56
C GLN A 27 17.64 -33.74 -24.59
N SER A 28 18.87 -33.79 -24.11
CA SER A 28 20.06 -33.92 -24.95
C SER A 28 20.85 -35.12 -24.41
N ALA A 29 21.50 -35.83 -25.31
CA ALA A 29 22.33 -36.95 -24.91
C ALA A 29 23.79 -36.75 -25.35
N ILE A 30 24.68 -37.31 -24.56
CA ILE A 30 26.09 -37.49 -24.95
C ILE A 30 26.37 -38.97 -25.04
N LEU A 31 27.21 -39.33 -25.98
CA LEU A 31 27.71 -40.70 -26.15
C LEU A 31 29.12 -40.80 -25.55
N VAL A 32 29.24 -41.62 -24.54
CA VAL A 32 30.52 -41.83 -23.83
C VAL A 32 31.05 -43.23 -24.13
N GLN A 33 32.30 -43.31 -24.54
CA GLN A 33 33.02 -44.56 -24.79
C GLN A 33 34.28 -44.59 -23.92
N PHE A 34 34.40 -45.57 -23.05
CA PHE A 34 35.50 -45.72 -22.12
C PHE A 34 35.89 -44.42 -21.38
N GLY A 35 34.90 -43.65 -20.95
CA GLY A 35 35.08 -42.38 -20.25
C GLY A 35 35.42 -41.18 -21.15
N ARG A 36 35.45 -41.34 -22.47
CA ARG A 36 35.65 -40.25 -23.42
C ARG A 36 34.34 -39.91 -24.14
N ILE A 37 34.06 -38.63 -24.31
CA ILE A 37 32.93 -38.17 -25.10
C ILE A 37 33.23 -38.39 -26.57
N VAL A 38 32.46 -39.23 -27.25
CA VAL A 38 32.55 -39.50 -28.68
C VAL A 38 31.63 -38.57 -29.46
N GLU A 39 30.43 -38.38 -28.96
CA GLU A 39 29.45 -37.51 -29.60
C GLU A 39 28.74 -36.68 -28.52
N ALA A 40 28.59 -35.37 -28.74
CA ALA A 40 27.97 -34.46 -27.81
C ALA A 40 26.79 -33.77 -28.48
N GLY A 41 25.74 -33.50 -27.67
CA GLY A 41 24.56 -32.75 -28.14
C GLY A 41 23.72 -33.52 -29.16
N VAL A 42 23.55 -34.80 -28.96
CA VAL A 42 22.69 -35.64 -29.80
C VAL A 42 21.27 -35.09 -29.79
N LYS A 43 20.71 -34.84 -30.97
CA LYS A 43 19.35 -34.27 -31.15
C LYS A 43 18.27 -35.29 -30.78
N PRO A 44 17.06 -34.84 -30.47
CA PRO A 44 15.91 -35.73 -30.24
C PRO A 44 15.69 -36.66 -31.46
N GLY A 45 15.35 -37.92 -31.16
CA GLY A 45 15.08 -38.92 -32.17
C GLY A 45 15.65 -40.30 -31.83
N LEU A 46 15.58 -41.19 -32.79
CA LEU A 46 16.14 -42.53 -32.70
C LEU A 46 17.61 -42.52 -33.14
N HIS A 47 18.48 -43.04 -32.28
CA HIS A 47 19.91 -43.12 -32.51
C HIS A 47 20.43 -44.54 -32.25
N PHE A 48 21.57 -44.84 -32.82
CA PHE A 48 22.23 -46.15 -32.67
C PHE A 48 23.58 -45.94 -31.94
N LYS A 49 23.88 -46.85 -31.05
CA LYS A 49 25.15 -46.89 -30.30
C LYS A 49 25.73 -48.32 -30.32
N LEU A 50 26.97 -48.47 -29.99
CA LEU A 50 27.56 -49.78 -29.74
C LEU A 50 26.98 -50.38 -28.47
N PRO A 51 26.86 -51.72 -28.41
CA PRO A 51 26.29 -52.37 -27.25
C PRO A 51 27.06 -52.07 -25.97
N THR A 52 26.33 -51.98 -24.87
CA THR A 52 26.92 -51.86 -23.53
C THR A 52 27.79 -53.13 -23.25
N PRO A 53 29.07 -53.04 -22.83
CA PRO A 53 29.69 -51.92 -22.10
C PRO A 53 30.52 -50.92 -22.93
N PHE A 54 30.59 -51.07 -24.24
CA PHE A 54 31.49 -50.23 -25.07
C PHE A 54 31.06 -48.78 -25.14
N GLN A 55 29.76 -48.49 -25.30
CA GLN A 55 29.24 -47.15 -25.35
C GLN A 55 28.03 -47.00 -24.41
N GLN A 56 27.99 -45.83 -23.74
CA GLN A 56 26.90 -45.45 -22.86
C GLN A 56 26.33 -44.10 -23.32
N ALA A 57 25.02 -44.03 -23.52
CA ALA A 57 24.30 -42.78 -23.78
C ALA A 57 23.82 -42.20 -22.46
N LEU A 58 24.32 -41.03 -22.10
CA LEU A 58 23.88 -40.25 -20.92
C LEU A 58 22.94 -39.16 -21.41
N ARG A 59 21.76 -39.09 -20.77
CA ARG A 59 20.69 -38.13 -21.10
C ARG A 59 20.68 -37.02 -20.10
N PHE A 60 20.53 -35.79 -20.55
CA PHE A 60 20.45 -34.58 -19.70
C PHE A 60 19.17 -33.82 -20.06
N ASP A 61 18.49 -33.35 -19.04
CA ASP A 61 17.33 -32.49 -19.23
C ASP A 61 17.77 -31.09 -19.69
N ARG A 62 17.19 -30.60 -20.79
CA ARG A 62 17.42 -29.24 -21.33
C ARG A 62 16.32 -28.26 -20.88
N ARG A 63 15.34 -28.73 -20.14
CA ARG A 63 14.30 -27.89 -19.57
C ARG A 63 14.90 -26.93 -18.54
N ILE A 64 14.15 -25.91 -18.24
CA ILE A 64 14.54 -24.93 -17.22
C ILE A 64 14.36 -25.57 -15.84
N LEU A 65 15.45 -25.70 -15.13
CA LEU A 65 15.53 -26.18 -13.77
C LEU A 65 15.51 -24.99 -12.81
N THR A 66 15.07 -25.22 -11.57
CA THR A 66 15.03 -24.19 -10.54
C THR A 66 15.93 -24.56 -9.39
N LEU A 67 16.82 -23.64 -9.04
CA LEU A 67 17.65 -23.71 -7.83
C LEU A 67 17.06 -22.73 -6.81
N GLU A 68 16.64 -23.24 -5.66
CA GLU A 68 16.19 -22.42 -4.54
C GLU A 68 17.29 -22.27 -3.49
N SER A 69 17.47 -21.04 -2.99
CA SER A 69 18.40 -20.77 -1.90
C SER A 69 17.65 -20.57 -0.62
N ALA A 70 18.20 -21.09 0.49
CA ALA A 70 17.71 -20.71 1.81
C ALA A 70 17.98 -19.22 2.09
N PRO A 71 17.17 -18.55 2.91
CA PRO A 71 17.38 -17.16 3.33
C PRO A 71 18.78 -16.99 3.94
N GLU A 72 19.51 -15.98 3.49
CA GLU A 72 20.88 -15.68 3.96
C GLU A 72 20.98 -14.22 4.36
N ARG A 73 21.77 -13.93 5.41
CA ARG A 73 21.98 -12.56 5.89
C ARG A 73 23.10 -11.89 5.13
N TRP A 74 22.81 -10.72 4.56
CA TRP A 74 23.78 -9.87 3.87
C TRP A 74 23.66 -8.45 4.38
N THR A 75 24.74 -7.68 4.23
CA THR A 75 24.82 -6.29 4.70
C THR A 75 24.74 -5.34 3.53
N THR A 76 23.95 -4.29 3.61
CA THR A 76 23.84 -3.21 2.61
C THR A 76 24.97 -2.20 2.75
N SER A 77 25.09 -1.25 1.77
CA SER A 77 26.05 -0.14 1.83
C SER A 77 25.91 0.73 3.10
N GLU A 78 24.71 0.80 3.66
CA GLU A 78 24.41 1.52 4.90
C GLU A 78 24.70 0.70 6.17
N ARG A 79 25.35 -0.46 6.05
CA ARG A 79 25.61 -1.41 7.15
C ARG A 79 24.37 -1.95 7.83
N LYS A 80 23.27 -2.07 7.07
CA LYS A 80 22.02 -2.69 7.54
C LYS A 80 21.98 -4.13 7.11
N ASP A 81 21.72 -5.04 8.03
CA ASP A 81 21.58 -6.45 7.72
C ASP A 81 20.19 -6.73 7.14
N VAL A 82 20.17 -7.48 6.06
CA VAL A 82 18.98 -7.94 5.35
C VAL A 82 19.05 -9.45 5.16
N SER A 83 17.91 -10.11 5.32
CA SER A 83 17.74 -11.52 4.98
C SER A 83 17.21 -11.61 3.56
N VAL A 84 17.95 -12.23 2.67
CA VAL A 84 17.63 -12.33 1.25
C VAL A 84 17.34 -13.77 0.88
N ASP A 85 16.18 -13.99 0.28
CA ASP A 85 15.74 -15.25 -0.29
C ASP A 85 15.60 -15.10 -1.79
N PHE A 86 16.23 -16.00 -2.55
CA PHE A 86 16.27 -15.94 -4.01
C PHE A 86 16.15 -17.31 -4.66
N PHE A 87 15.77 -17.32 -5.93
CA PHE A 87 15.82 -18.51 -6.76
C PHE A 87 16.46 -18.19 -8.12
N VAL A 88 17.03 -19.22 -8.72
CA VAL A 88 17.70 -19.17 -10.02
C VAL A 88 17.04 -20.13 -10.97
N LYS A 89 16.70 -19.69 -12.16
CA LYS A 89 16.30 -20.52 -13.27
C LYS A 89 17.49 -20.74 -14.19
N TRP A 90 17.83 -21.99 -14.42
CA TRP A 90 18.98 -22.37 -15.19
C TRP A 90 18.67 -23.55 -16.11
N ARG A 91 19.48 -23.75 -17.13
CA ARG A 91 19.39 -24.91 -18.02
C ARG A 91 20.77 -25.35 -18.45
N VAL A 92 20.89 -26.60 -18.91
CA VAL A 92 22.09 -27.10 -19.55
C VAL A 92 22.18 -26.52 -20.96
N SER A 93 23.25 -25.76 -21.23
CA SER A 93 23.52 -25.17 -22.55
C SER A 93 24.44 -26.07 -23.38
N ASP A 94 25.51 -26.55 -22.78
CA ASP A 94 26.47 -27.49 -23.41
C ASP A 94 26.58 -28.78 -22.57
N PRO A 95 25.99 -29.89 -23.04
CA PRO A 95 26.04 -31.17 -22.35
C PRO A 95 27.46 -31.73 -22.19
N SER A 96 28.37 -31.39 -23.10
CA SER A 96 29.77 -31.86 -23.05
C SER A 96 30.53 -31.24 -21.90
N THR A 97 30.49 -29.91 -21.80
CA THR A 97 31.10 -29.15 -20.72
C THR A 97 30.42 -29.46 -19.38
N TYR A 98 29.08 -29.63 -19.40
CA TYR A 98 28.35 -30.02 -18.22
C TYR A 98 28.77 -31.38 -17.65
N TYR A 99 28.96 -32.38 -18.51
CA TYR A 99 29.43 -33.70 -18.07
C TYR A 99 30.86 -33.65 -17.53
N THR A 100 31.77 -32.95 -18.20
CA THR A 100 33.16 -32.87 -17.77
C THR A 100 33.36 -32.07 -16.47
N SER A 101 32.53 -31.05 -16.25
CA SER A 101 32.65 -30.16 -15.08
C SER A 101 31.96 -30.69 -13.84
N VAL A 102 30.71 -31.24 -13.97
CA VAL A 102 29.89 -31.68 -12.86
C VAL A 102 29.51 -33.17 -12.88
N GLY A 103 30.00 -33.92 -13.89
CA GLY A 103 29.71 -35.35 -14.03
C GLY A 103 28.28 -35.67 -14.45
N GLY A 104 27.50 -34.67 -14.90
CA GLY A 104 26.12 -34.82 -15.27
C GLY A 104 25.14 -34.94 -14.11
N ASP A 105 25.57 -34.61 -12.89
CA ASP A 105 24.75 -34.64 -11.68
C ASP A 105 24.21 -33.26 -11.37
N GLU A 106 22.85 -33.15 -11.30
CA GLU A 106 22.16 -31.92 -11.02
C GLU A 106 22.53 -31.36 -9.66
N THR A 107 22.66 -32.21 -8.64
CA THR A 107 23.01 -31.80 -7.28
C THR A 107 24.38 -31.13 -7.23
N ARG A 108 25.35 -31.71 -7.93
CA ARG A 108 26.69 -31.11 -8.05
C ARG A 108 26.68 -29.81 -8.84
N ALA A 109 25.86 -29.73 -9.87
CA ALA A 109 25.66 -28.50 -10.62
C ALA A 109 25.09 -27.39 -9.71
N GLN A 110 24.07 -27.68 -8.95
CA GLN A 110 23.47 -26.74 -7.98
C GLN A 110 24.48 -26.30 -6.91
N GLN A 111 25.31 -27.24 -6.40
CA GLN A 111 26.34 -26.93 -5.40
C GLN A 111 27.43 -25.99 -5.96
N ARG A 112 27.77 -26.10 -7.25
CA ARG A 112 28.74 -25.20 -7.89
C ARG A 112 28.13 -23.88 -8.35
N LEU A 113 26.87 -23.88 -8.77
CA LEU A 113 26.15 -22.70 -9.23
C LEU A 113 25.79 -21.76 -8.08
N THR A 114 25.40 -22.33 -6.93
CA THR A 114 25.00 -21.57 -5.75
C THR A 114 25.99 -20.49 -5.32
N PRO A 115 27.31 -20.77 -5.13
CA PRO A 115 28.27 -19.76 -4.71
C PRO A 115 28.49 -18.68 -5.77
N ILE A 116 28.39 -19.00 -7.05
CA ILE A 116 28.57 -18.04 -8.16
C ILE A 116 27.45 -16.97 -8.05
N VAL A 117 26.20 -17.42 -7.96
CA VAL A 117 25.06 -16.51 -7.87
C VAL A 117 25.05 -15.76 -6.54
N LYS A 118 25.35 -16.44 -5.42
CA LYS A 118 25.43 -15.80 -4.09
C LYS A 118 26.46 -14.67 -4.06
N ASN A 119 27.65 -14.89 -4.59
CA ASN A 119 28.68 -13.86 -4.61
C ASN A 119 28.28 -12.66 -5.48
N GLY A 120 27.68 -12.90 -6.64
CA GLY A 120 27.17 -11.86 -7.50
C GLY A 120 26.09 -11.03 -6.81
N LEU A 121 25.09 -11.68 -6.20
CA LEU A 121 24.02 -11.02 -5.44
C LEU A 121 24.56 -10.23 -4.23
N ARG A 122 25.47 -10.82 -3.46
CA ARG A 122 26.10 -10.17 -2.31
C ARG A 122 26.81 -8.90 -2.73
N THR A 123 27.60 -8.94 -3.79
CA THR A 123 28.31 -7.76 -4.32
C THR A 123 27.33 -6.69 -4.77
N ALA A 124 26.25 -7.07 -5.44
CA ALA A 124 25.24 -6.15 -5.92
C ALA A 124 24.45 -5.49 -4.77
N ILE A 125 24.17 -6.22 -3.67
CA ILE A 125 23.47 -5.69 -2.50
C ILE A 125 24.37 -4.84 -1.64
N ASN A 126 25.63 -5.23 -1.44
CA ASN A 126 26.59 -4.47 -0.64
C ASN A 126 26.90 -3.07 -1.22
N SER A 127 26.73 -2.90 -2.52
CA SER A 127 26.96 -1.61 -3.20
C SER A 127 25.76 -0.67 -3.18
N ARG A 128 24.60 -1.08 -2.63
CA ARG A 128 23.33 -0.35 -2.68
C ARG A 128 22.74 -0.09 -1.32
N THR A 129 21.88 0.95 -1.25
CA THR A 129 21.11 1.27 -0.06
C THR A 129 19.93 0.32 0.10
N LEU A 130 19.40 0.19 1.33
CA LEU A 130 18.22 -0.63 1.60
C LEU A 130 17.02 -0.20 0.74
N GLN A 131 16.83 1.10 0.56
CA GLN A 131 15.73 1.64 -0.23
C GLN A 131 15.84 1.27 -1.72
N GLU A 132 17.02 1.34 -2.30
CA GLU A 132 17.29 0.93 -3.70
C GLU A 132 17.05 -0.57 -3.91
N VAL A 133 17.46 -1.39 -2.94
CA VAL A 133 17.29 -2.85 -3.01
C VAL A 133 15.82 -3.24 -2.92
N VAL A 134 15.00 -2.51 -2.16
CA VAL A 134 13.56 -2.81 -1.95
C VAL A 134 12.68 -2.20 -3.05
N SER A 135 12.98 -0.98 -3.52
CA SER A 135 12.00 -0.19 -4.28
C SER A 135 12.06 -0.27 -5.80
N SER A 136 13.23 -0.29 -6.42
CA SER A 136 13.27 -0.01 -7.86
C SER A 136 14.20 -0.89 -8.69
N ALA A 137 15.11 -1.53 -8.07
CA ALA A 137 16.24 -2.12 -8.75
C ALA A 137 16.07 -3.61 -9.12
N ARG A 138 14.86 -4.15 -9.04
CA ARG A 138 14.64 -5.57 -9.31
C ARG A 138 15.03 -5.97 -10.73
N THR A 139 14.70 -5.18 -11.73
CA THR A 139 14.92 -5.54 -13.14
C THR A 139 16.36 -5.31 -13.58
N ASP A 140 16.91 -4.14 -13.28
CA ASP A 140 18.28 -3.77 -13.73
C ASP A 140 19.35 -4.56 -12.97
N LEU A 141 19.14 -4.78 -11.66
CA LEU A 141 19.98 -5.65 -10.84
C LEU A 141 20.04 -7.07 -11.39
N THR A 142 18.87 -7.61 -11.73
CA THR A 142 18.72 -8.97 -12.21
C THR A 142 19.42 -9.16 -13.53
N GLN A 143 19.31 -8.24 -14.47
CA GLN A 143 19.96 -8.35 -15.78
C GLN A 143 21.48 -8.29 -15.69
N ALA A 144 22.02 -7.32 -14.97
CA ALA A 144 23.47 -7.21 -14.76
C ALA A 144 24.05 -8.45 -14.08
N LEU A 145 23.30 -8.99 -13.11
CA LEU A 145 23.68 -10.17 -12.36
C LEU A 145 23.65 -11.44 -13.22
N VAL A 146 22.59 -11.61 -14.04
CA VAL A 146 22.49 -12.72 -14.99
C VAL A 146 23.66 -12.70 -15.98
N GLN A 147 24.05 -11.53 -16.49
CA GLN A 147 25.19 -11.39 -17.40
C GLN A 147 26.51 -11.76 -16.71
N ALA A 148 26.74 -11.25 -15.51
CA ALA A 148 27.96 -11.56 -14.74
C ALA A 148 28.05 -13.05 -14.36
N ALA A 149 26.95 -13.62 -13.86
CA ALA A 149 26.89 -15.00 -13.43
C ALA A 149 26.97 -15.99 -14.62
N ASN A 150 26.45 -15.65 -15.80
CA ASN A 150 26.54 -16.47 -17.00
C ASN A 150 28.00 -16.65 -17.43
N LYS A 151 28.83 -15.62 -17.32
CA LYS A 151 30.25 -15.71 -17.67
C LYS A 151 31.00 -16.81 -16.89
N ASP A 152 30.63 -16.95 -15.61
CA ASP A 152 31.25 -18.00 -14.77
C ASP A 152 30.53 -19.35 -14.96
N ALA A 153 29.20 -19.33 -15.21
CA ALA A 153 28.40 -20.54 -15.44
C ALA A 153 28.69 -21.23 -16.79
N GLU A 154 29.15 -20.50 -17.80
CA GLU A 154 29.60 -21.08 -19.10
C GLU A 154 30.65 -22.14 -18.92
N ASN A 155 31.59 -21.97 -17.98
CA ASN A 155 32.61 -22.95 -17.64
C ASN A 155 32.06 -24.26 -17.08
N LEU A 156 30.80 -24.24 -16.64
CA LEU A 156 30.08 -25.42 -16.15
C LEU A 156 29.16 -26.03 -17.22
N GLY A 157 29.07 -25.45 -18.40
CA GLY A 157 28.11 -25.84 -19.45
C GLY A 157 26.67 -25.48 -19.12
N ILE A 158 26.48 -24.50 -18.23
CA ILE A 158 25.18 -24.07 -17.71
C ILE A 158 24.88 -22.66 -18.19
N GLN A 159 23.62 -22.40 -18.55
CA GLN A 159 23.09 -21.07 -18.82
C GLN A 159 22.11 -20.66 -17.74
N ILE A 160 22.39 -19.56 -17.10
CA ILE A 160 21.43 -18.91 -16.19
C ILE A 160 20.43 -18.14 -17.04
N VAL A 161 19.15 -18.49 -16.90
CA VAL A 161 18.04 -17.87 -17.64
C VAL A 161 17.54 -16.66 -16.90
N ASP A 162 17.35 -16.79 -15.57
CA ASP A 162 16.80 -15.73 -14.73
C ASP A 162 17.24 -15.92 -13.27
N VAL A 163 17.43 -14.82 -12.57
CA VAL A 163 17.69 -14.79 -11.12
C VAL A 163 16.68 -13.86 -10.48
N ARG A 164 15.90 -14.33 -9.53
CA ARG A 164 14.91 -13.50 -8.86
C ARG A 164 15.03 -13.58 -7.35
N ILE A 165 14.90 -12.41 -6.75
CA ILE A 165 14.76 -12.29 -5.31
C ILE A 165 13.29 -12.54 -4.95
N LYS A 166 13.05 -13.56 -4.11
CA LYS A 166 11.70 -13.88 -3.58
C LYS A 166 11.28 -12.84 -2.56
N ARG A 167 12.16 -12.61 -1.58
CA ARG A 167 11.87 -11.77 -0.42
C ARG A 167 13.16 -11.16 0.12
N ILE A 168 13.04 -9.96 0.64
CA ILE A 168 14.07 -9.27 1.40
C ILE A 168 13.42 -8.88 2.72
N ASP A 169 13.86 -9.51 3.79
CA ASP A 169 13.37 -9.24 5.13
C ASP A 169 14.46 -8.56 5.97
N LEU A 170 14.04 -7.73 6.89
CA LEU A 170 14.91 -7.27 7.95
C LEU A 170 14.89 -8.33 9.06
N PRO A 171 16.04 -8.78 9.59
CA PRO A 171 16.06 -9.72 10.70
C PRO A 171 15.20 -9.22 11.87
N GLU A 172 14.33 -10.08 12.40
CA GLU A 172 13.37 -9.70 13.46
C GLU A 172 14.04 -9.15 14.73
N GLU A 173 15.27 -9.56 15.00
CA GLU A 173 16.05 -9.11 16.14
C GLU A 173 16.82 -7.80 15.90
N SER A 174 16.76 -7.23 14.70
CA SER A 174 17.54 -6.05 14.39
C SER A 174 16.95 -4.82 15.08
N LEU A 175 17.82 -4.07 15.82
CA LEU A 175 17.47 -2.74 16.37
C LEU A 175 16.99 -1.79 15.27
N VAL A 176 17.40 -2.02 14.01
CA VAL A 176 17.01 -1.26 12.84
C VAL A 176 15.52 -1.46 12.54
N LEU A 177 14.98 -2.68 12.67
CA LEU A 177 13.55 -2.93 12.47
C LEU A 177 12.70 -2.13 13.45
N LYS A 178 13.06 -2.15 14.74
CA LYS A 178 12.38 -1.38 15.80
C LYS A 178 12.44 0.13 15.51
N SER A 179 13.61 0.65 15.11
CA SER A 179 13.77 2.07 14.80
C SER A 179 13.01 2.50 13.54
N VAL A 180 12.96 1.65 12.51
CA VAL A 180 12.17 1.90 11.28
C VAL A 180 10.67 1.92 11.59
N TYR A 181 10.17 0.94 12.34
CA TYR A 181 8.76 0.94 12.77
C TYR A 181 8.41 2.14 13.63
N ALA A 182 9.26 2.50 14.61
CA ALA A 182 9.06 3.68 15.44
C ALA A 182 9.03 4.97 14.61
N ARG A 183 9.92 5.09 13.63
CA ARG A 183 9.95 6.22 12.69
C ARG A 183 8.69 6.28 11.83
N MET A 184 8.31 5.18 11.20
CA MET A 184 7.08 5.10 10.40
C MET A 184 5.84 5.45 11.22
N GLN A 185 5.76 4.95 12.46
CA GLN A 185 4.68 5.26 13.39
C GLN A 185 4.64 6.75 13.74
N SER A 186 5.82 7.35 14.00
CA SER A 186 5.93 8.78 14.26
C SER A 186 5.51 9.62 13.06
N GLU A 187 5.99 9.31 11.87
CA GLU A 187 5.61 10.00 10.63
C GLU A 187 4.10 9.90 10.34
N ARG A 188 3.52 8.71 10.50
CA ARG A 188 2.07 8.52 10.37
C ARG A 188 1.28 9.32 11.39
N LYS A 189 1.76 9.37 12.63
CA LYS A 189 1.14 10.16 13.69
C LYS A 189 1.19 11.65 13.37
N GLN A 190 2.34 12.16 12.91
CA GLN A 190 2.48 13.56 12.50
C GLN A 190 1.50 13.95 11.39
N VAL A 191 1.38 13.12 10.35
CA VAL A 191 0.42 13.35 9.26
C VAL A 191 -1.03 13.34 9.78
N ALA A 192 -1.35 12.39 10.64
CA ALA A 192 -2.70 12.30 11.21
C ALA A 192 -3.02 13.52 12.11
N ASP A 193 -2.06 13.96 12.92
CA ASP A 193 -2.23 15.11 13.79
C ASP A 193 -2.33 16.42 12.99
N ALA A 194 -1.56 16.56 11.91
CA ALA A 194 -1.65 17.69 10.99
C ALA A 194 -3.05 17.76 10.32
N LEU A 195 -3.55 16.64 9.80
CA LEU A 195 -4.89 16.58 9.19
C LEU A 195 -6.01 16.85 10.20
N ARG A 196 -5.86 16.38 11.46
CA ARG A 196 -6.81 16.71 12.54
C ARG A 196 -6.79 18.19 12.89
N ALA A 197 -5.59 18.80 12.96
CA ALA A 197 -5.45 20.21 13.24
C ALA A 197 -6.09 21.07 12.13
N GLU A 198 -5.86 20.73 10.87
CA GLU A 198 -6.49 21.40 9.72
C GLU A 198 -8.03 21.25 9.72
N GLY A 199 -8.51 20.04 10.01
CA GLY A 199 -9.95 19.78 10.16
C GLY A 199 -10.58 20.59 11.30
N ASN A 200 -9.92 20.69 12.44
CA ASN A 200 -10.37 21.48 13.57
C ASN A 200 -10.36 22.99 13.24
N GLU A 201 -9.33 23.48 12.58
CA GLU A 201 -9.29 24.88 12.13
C GLU A 201 -10.45 25.19 11.19
N ALA A 202 -10.68 24.35 10.19
CA ALA A 202 -11.78 24.51 9.25
C ALA A 202 -13.15 24.49 9.97
N ALA A 203 -13.33 23.59 10.92
CA ALA A 203 -14.58 23.49 11.72
C ALA A 203 -14.80 24.75 12.55
N ILE A 204 -13.76 25.26 13.25
CA ILE A 204 -13.84 26.50 14.04
C ILE A 204 -14.15 27.68 13.13
N ARG A 205 -13.51 27.79 11.98
CA ARG A 205 -13.74 28.85 11.00
C ARG A 205 -15.17 28.87 10.49
N ILE A 206 -15.71 27.70 10.12
CA ILE A 206 -17.10 27.58 9.64
C ILE A 206 -18.06 27.96 10.76
N LYS A 207 -17.87 27.43 11.97
CA LYS A 207 -18.70 27.71 13.12
C LYS A 207 -18.71 29.21 13.48
N SER A 208 -17.52 29.83 13.57
CA SER A 208 -17.40 31.27 13.89
C SER A 208 -18.07 32.15 12.82
N ASN A 209 -17.97 31.77 11.54
CA ASN A 209 -18.65 32.49 10.47
C ASN A 209 -20.20 32.35 10.58
N ALA A 210 -20.67 31.15 10.87
CA ALA A 210 -22.10 30.91 11.06
C ALA A 210 -22.66 31.67 12.29
N ASP A 211 -21.94 31.62 13.40
CA ASP A 211 -22.30 32.35 14.63
C ASP A 211 -22.33 33.87 14.38
N ARG A 212 -21.34 34.40 13.67
CA ARG A 212 -21.32 35.82 13.28
C ARG A 212 -22.49 36.18 12.38
N GLN A 213 -22.80 35.37 11.37
CA GLN A 213 -23.94 35.61 10.49
C GLN A 213 -25.25 35.56 11.25
N ALA A 214 -25.40 34.61 12.17
CA ALA A 214 -26.57 34.51 13.02
C ALA A 214 -26.74 35.74 13.94
N GLN A 215 -25.65 36.25 14.51
CA GLN A 215 -25.69 37.50 15.30
C GLN A 215 -26.06 38.73 14.46
N VAL A 216 -25.44 38.86 13.27
CA VAL A 216 -25.79 39.97 12.36
C VAL A 216 -27.26 39.91 11.98
N LEU A 217 -27.78 38.74 11.57
CA LEU A 217 -29.17 38.57 11.20
C LEU A 217 -30.13 38.90 12.34
N LYS A 218 -29.79 38.45 13.57
CA LYS A 218 -30.57 38.79 14.78
C LYS A 218 -30.57 40.31 15.05
N ALA A 219 -29.38 40.94 14.95
CA ALA A 219 -29.29 42.38 15.19
C ALA A 219 -30.07 43.18 14.15
N GLU A 220 -30.02 42.75 12.88
CA GLU A 220 -30.83 43.38 11.81
C GLU A 220 -32.35 43.21 12.07
N ALA A 221 -32.77 42.00 12.44
CA ALA A 221 -34.17 41.75 12.77
C ALA A 221 -34.65 42.56 13.97
N TYR A 222 -33.83 42.69 15.01
CA TYR A 222 -34.14 43.58 16.16
C TYR A 222 -34.22 45.03 15.76
N ARG A 223 -33.29 45.53 14.94
CA ARG A 223 -33.31 46.90 14.41
C ARG A 223 -34.58 47.16 13.60
N ASP A 224 -34.94 46.27 12.70
CA ASP A 224 -36.10 46.43 11.83
C ASP A 224 -37.41 46.33 12.63
N ALA A 225 -37.46 45.43 13.62
CA ALA A 225 -38.60 45.35 14.56
C ALA A 225 -38.71 46.62 15.42
N ALA A 226 -37.59 47.16 15.93
CA ALA A 226 -37.61 48.42 16.69
C ALA A 226 -38.01 49.58 15.84
N LYS A 227 -37.56 49.65 14.58
CA LYS A 227 -37.94 50.70 13.62
C LYS A 227 -39.45 50.63 13.32
N THR A 228 -39.97 49.47 12.97
CA THR A 228 -41.38 49.25 12.68
C THR A 228 -42.26 49.58 13.90
N ARG A 229 -41.84 49.22 15.10
CA ARG A 229 -42.53 49.57 16.34
C ARG A 229 -42.52 51.08 16.58
N GLY A 230 -41.32 51.72 16.40
CA GLY A 230 -41.21 53.18 16.53
C GLY A 230 -42.05 53.96 15.51
N GLU A 231 -42.11 53.48 14.28
CA GLU A 231 -42.99 54.07 13.25
C GLU A 231 -44.48 53.89 13.61
N GLY A 232 -44.83 52.73 14.14
CA GLY A 232 -46.19 52.44 14.64
C GLY A 232 -46.57 53.34 15.81
N ASP A 233 -45.69 53.48 16.79
CA ASP A 233 -45.90 54.31 17.98
C ASP A 233 -45.99 55.80 17.59
N ALA A 234 -45.13 56.24 16.65
CA ALA A 234 -45.21 57.65 16.13
C ALA A 234 -46.51 57.90 15.41
N LYS A 235 -46.97 56.98 14.56
CA LYS A 235 -48.28 57.08 13.88
C LYS A 235 -49.44 57.06 14.86
N ALA A 236 -49.41 56.21 15.87
CA ALA A 236 -50.41 56.19 16.92
C ALA A 236 -50.44 57.52 17.67
N ALA A 237 -49.30 58.07 18.08
CA ALA A 237 -49.17 59.33 18.74
C ALA A 237 -49.75 60.50 17.90
N GLU A 238 -49.41 60.53 16.57
CA GLU A 238 -49.93 61.50 15.65
C GLU A 238 -51.49 61.44 15.55
N ILE A 239 -52.07 60.26 15.41
CA ILE A 239 -53.53 60.04 15.35
C ILE A 239 -54.15 60.48 16.64
N TYR A 240 -53.56 60.10 17.78
CA TYR A 240 -54.06 60.51 19.09
C TYR A 240 -54.00 62.01 19.29
N ALA A 241 -52.86 62.67 18.97
CA ALA A 241 -52.73 64.10 19.05
C ALA A 241 -53.74 64.86 18.15
N GLY A 242 -53.95 64.32 16.93
CA GLY A 242 -54.96 64.89 16.03
C GLY A 242 -56.44 64.71 16.53
N ALA A 243 -56.73 63.60 17.15
CA ALA A 243 -58.07 63.30 17.71
C ALA A 243 -58.32 64.08 18.99
N TYR A 244 -57.40 64.11 19.90
CA TYR A 244 -57.54 64.70 21.24
C TYR A 244 -57.27 66.22 21.26
N GLY A 245 -56.61 66.80 20.27
CA GLY A 245 -56.45 68.22 20.08
C GLY A 245 -57.78 68.92 19.82
N ARG A 246 -58.86 68.20 19.50
CA ARG A 246 -60.21 68.72 19.29
C ARG A 246 -60.98 69.01 20.55
N ASP A 247 -60.76 68.19 21.63
CA ASP A 247 -61.32 68.37 22.95
C ASP A 247 -60.34 67.93 24.04
N PRO A 248 -59.48 68.86 24.51
CA PRO A 248 -58.43 68.52 25.50
C PRO A 248 -58.96 68.09 26.86
N ASP A 249 -60.11 68.57 27.28
CA ASP A 249 -60.71 68.28 28.56
C ASP A 249 -61.28 66.84 28.60
N PHE A 250 -61.90 66.42 27.49
CA PHE A 250 -62.34 65.04 27.34
C PHE A 250 -61.17 64.06 27.31
N TYR A 251 -60.06 64.44 26.63
CA TYR A 251 -58.91 63.60 26.62
C TYR A 251 -58.22 63.44 27.97
N ALA A 252 -58.12 64.53 28.71
CA ALA A 252 -57.59 64.48 30.08
C ALA A 252 -58.41 63.56 30.97
N PHE A 253 -59.72 63.62 30.86
CA PHE A 253 -60.67 62.76 31.57
C PHE A 253 -60.48 61.28 31.13
N TYR A 254 -60.50 60.99 29.85
CA TYR A 254 -60.32 59.63 29.30
C TYR A 254 -58.98 59.00 29.70
N ARG A 255 -57.92 59.75 29.64
CA ARG A 255 -56.55 59.31 29.99
C ARG A 255 -56.40 59.04 31.48
N SER A 256 -57.06 59.83 32.31
CA SER A 256 -57.14 59.59 33.76
C SER A 256 -57.83 58.27 34.09
N LEU A 257 -58.90 57.92 33.38
CA LEU A 257 -59.65 56.64 33.56
C LEU A 257 -58.80 55.44 33.12
N GLU A 258 -58.03 55.59 32.03
CA GLU A 258 -57.14 54.56 31.57
C GLU A 258 -55.98 54.35 32.56
N ALA A 259 -55.40 55.43 33.08
CA ALA A 259 -54.34 55.37 34.08
C ALA A 259 -54.87 54.73 35.40
N TYR A 260 -56.11 55.03 35.76
CA TYR A 260 -56.74 54.36 36.90
C TYR A 260 -56.96 52.88 36.67
N ARG A 261 -57.47 52.46 35.51
CA ARG A 261 -57.58 51.02 35.15
C ARG A 261 -56.26 50.31 35.26
N ASP A 262 -55.21 50.87 34.67
CA ASP A 262 -53.91 50.25 34.65
C ASP A 262 -53.24 50.20 36.03
N SER A 263 -53.42 51.22 36.84
CA SER A 263 -52.93 51.29 38.21
C SER A 263 -53.65 50.34 39.17
N PHE A 264 -54.95 50.08 38.99
CA PHE A 264 -55.77 49.22 39.84
C PHE A 264 -55.81 47.75 39.37
N THR A 265 -55.29 47.42 38.20
CA THR A 265 -55.32 46.05 37.69
C THR A 265 -54.19 45.18 38.28
N THR A 266 -53.15 45.74 38.94
CA THR A 266 -52.04 45.01 39.54
C THR A 266 -52.47 44.44 40.90
N GLN A 267 -52.74 43.16 41.00
CA GLN A 267 -53.37 42.47 42.17
C GLN A 267 -52.52 42.48 43.45
N ASN A 268 -51.23 42.93 43.46
CA ASN A 268 -50.38 42.86 44.63
C ASN A 268 -49.65 44.19 44.98
N GLY A 269 -50.13 45.33 44.53
CA GLY A 269 -49.47 46.61 44.81
C GLY A 269 -50.22 47.35 45.95
N VAL A 270 -49.42 47.86 46.90
CA VAL A 270 -49.97 48.83 47.86
C VAL A 270 -49.88 50.22 47.23
N LEU A 271 -51.04 50.80 46.93
CA LEU A 271 -51.10 52.12 46.34
C LEU A 271 -51.26 53.13 47.50
N VAL A 272 -50.26 53.98 47.71
CA VAL A 272 -50.34 55.09 48.68
C VAL A 272 -50.71 56.36 47.91
N LEU A 273 -51.96 56.82 48.14
CA LEU A 273 -52.47 58.00 47.43
C LEU A 273 -52.67 59.15 48.42
N ASP A 274 -52.24 60.34 48.05
CA ASP A 274 -52.63 61.56 48.69
C ASP A 274 -54.02 61.99 48.17
N THR A 275 -54.96 62.26 49.06
CA THR A 275 -56.33 62.69 48.73
C THR A 275 -56.37 64.03 47.99
N LYS A 276 -55.28 64.81 47.97
CA LYS A 276 -55.22 66.07 47.22
C LYS A 276 -54.35 65.93 45.90
N SER A 277 -54.07 64.69 45.49
CA SER A 277 -53.32 64.49 44.27
C SER A 277 -54.14 64.80 43.01
N GLU A 278 -53.55 65.50 42.10
CA GLU A 278 -54.12 65.80 40.76
C GLU A 278 -54.50 64.55 40.00
N PHE A 279 -53.93 63.41 40.32
CA PHE A 279 -54.28 62.09 39.83
C PHE A 279 -55.71 61.65 40.14
N LEU A 280 -56.28 62.02 41.31
CA LEU A 280 -57.62 61.66 41.74
C LEU A 280 -58.69 62.76 41.45
N ARG A 281 -58.31 63.83 40.74
CA ARG A 281 -59.19 65.00 40.49
C ARG A 281 -60.55 64.63 39.95
N TYR A 282 -60.63 63.79 38.94
CA TYR A 282 -61.90 63.36 38.32
C TYR A 282 -62.71 62.33 39.14
N LEU A 283 -62.09 61.71 40.14
CA LEU A 283 -62.75 60.80 41.07
C LEU A 283 -63.41 61.59 42.22
N GLN A 284 -62.96 62.83 42.52
CA GLN A 284 -63.44 63.68 43.57
C GLN A 284 -64.47 64.70 43.09
N GLU A 285 -64.39 65.13 41.84
CA GLU A 285 -65.37 66.04 41.22
C GLU A 285 -66.60 65.22 40.66
N SER A 286 -67.39 64.58 41.56
CA SER A 286 -68.66 64.02 41.21
C SER A 286 -69.71 65.13 41.25
N LYS A 287 -70.04 65.72 40.10
CA LYS A 287 -71.27 66.41 39.89
C LYS A 287 -71.92 65.91 38.62
#